data_8bc1342e0393aa893f3825a72bfb413e
#
_entry.id   8bc1342e0393aa893f3825a72bfb413e
#
_cell.length_a   1.000
_cell.length_b   1.000
_cell.length_c   1.000
_cell.angle_alpha   90.00
_cell.angle_beta   90.00
_cell.angle_gamma   90.00
#
_symmetry.space_group_name_H-M   'P 1'
#
loop_
_entity.id
_entity.type
_entity.pdbx_description
1 polymer ?
#
loop_
_entity_poly.entity_id
_entity_poly.type
_entity_poly.pdbx_seq_one_letter_code
_entity_poly.pdbx_strand_id
1 'polypeptide(L)'
;AFNYYGHDNGKQVNLEANKIYSINGASYYLLNGGKPYVGDQKISGGICYFQPAASAGDIPGKMAVNGWFGKSTNKGTQWRYFNANGDYQKKGIGAYKLLSNSDNLYLLDANGYLIRNRKPVKGADRYYYMADGNGVAYRNKLIKYGKYRYYFTGNGRRATWKNRWVKLSGAGN
;
A
#
# COMPACT_ATOMS: atom_id res chain seq x y z
N ALA A 1 -8.28 10.29 26.70
CA ALA A 1 -7.00 10.13 26.01
C ALA A 1 -6.31 8.87 26.55
N PHE A 2 -5.71 8.07 25.65
CA PHE A 2 -4.95 6.89 26.07
C PHE A 2 -3.47 7.25 26.15
N ASN A 3 -2.82 6.90 27.26
CA ASN A 3 -1.39 7.08 27.45
C ASN A 3 -0.80 5.75 27.96
N TYR A 4 0.37 5.41 27.43
CA TYR A 4 1.12 4.23 27.87
C TYR A 4 2.23 4.64 28.84
N TYR A 5 2.47 3.79 29.81
CA TYR A 5 3.53 3.95 30.80
C TYR A 5 4.30 2.65 30.95
N GLY A 6 5.60 2.75 31.19
CA GLY A 6 6.41 1.62 31.63
C GLY A 6 6.26 1.42 33.16
N HIS A 7 6.75 0.27 33.62
CA HIS A 7 6.90 0.01 35.05
C HIS A 7 8.34 -0.42 35.33
N ASP A 8 8.93 0.19 36.34
CA ASP A 8 10.23 -0.21 36.86
C ASP A 8 10.06 -0.45 38.36
N ASN A 9 10.36 -1.67 38.82
CA ASN A 9 10.21 -2.11 40.22
C ASN A 9 8.81 -1.75 40.82
N GLY A 10 7.75 -1.91 40.02
CA GLY A 10 6.39 -1.59 40.44
C GLY A 10 6.01 -0.11 40.40
N LYS A 11 6.95 0.78 40.05
CA LYS A 11 6.66 2.23 39.87
C LYS A 11 6.35 2.52 38.41
N GLN A 12 5.31 3.32 38.18
CA GLN A 12 5.01 3.85 36.84
C GLN A 12 6.12 4.80 36.39
N VAL A 13 6.67 4.57 35.19
CA VAL A 13 7.69 5.43 34.57
C VAL A 13 7.22 5.91 33.21
N ASN A 14 7.63 7.12 32.84
CA ASN A 14 7.35 7.66 31.51
C ASN A 14 8.19 6.93 30.48
N LEU A 15 7.55 6.50 29.38
CA LEU A 15 8.23 5.97 28.21
C LEU A 15 8.89 7.10 27.42
N GLU A 16 10.06 6.81 26.84
CA GLU A 16 10.76 7.80 26.02
C GLU A 16 9.90 8.15 24.80
N ALA A 17 9.82 9.43 24.52
CA ALA A 17 9.10 9.92 23.35
C ALA A 17 9.81 9.60 22.03
N ASN A 18 9.04 9.60 20.95
CA ASN A 18 9.50 9.43 19.58
C ASN A 18 10.18 8.07 19.32
N LYS A 19 9.71 7.05 20.00
CA LYS A 19 10.14 5.65 19.84
C LYS A 19 8.98 4.71 19.56
N ILE A 20 9.30 3.57 18.92
CA ILE A 20 8.35 2.46 18.75
C ILE A 20 8.44 1.55 19.96
N TYR A 21 7.27 1.18 20.46
CA TYR A 21 7.09 0.20 21.54
C TYR A 21 6.18 -0.94 21.08
N SER A 22 6.55 -2.17 21.45
CA SER A 22 5.69 -3.33 21.28
C SER A 22 4.82 -3.50 22.54
N ILE A 23 3.51 -3.42 22.37
CA ILE A 23 2.54 -3.49 23.46
C ILE A 23 1.47 -4.49 23.06
N ASN A 24 1.34 -5.59 23.81
CA ASN A 24 0.37 -6.67 23.56
C ASN A 24 0.44 -7.18 22.10
N GLY A 25 1.66 -7.37 21.58
CA GLY A 25 1.88 -7.89 20.22
C GLY A 25 1.62 -6.90 19.08
N ALA A 26 1.35 -5.64 19.39
CA ALA A 26 1.22 -4.56 18.41
C ALA A 26 2.28 -3.48 18.62
N SER A 27 2.70 -2.80 17.54
CA SER A 27 3.68 -1.72 17.61
C SER A 27 2.98 -0.36 17.61
N TYR A 28 3.47 0.53 18.46
CA TYR A 28 2.97 1.90 18.62
C TYR A 28 4.15 2.88 18.61
N TYR A 29 3.99 4.01 17.94
CA TYR A 29 4.93 5.13 18.05
C TYR A 29 4.40 6.09 19.11
N LEU A 30 5.18 6.28 20.19
CA LEU A 30 4.73 7.08 21.33
C LEU A 30 5.37 8.46 21.31
N LEU A 31 4.56 9.46 21.60
CA LEU A 31 4.94 10.85 21.84
C LEU A 31 5.19 11.07 23.33
N ASN A 32 5.52 12.33 23.71
CA ASN A 32 5.67 12.73 25.10
C ASN A 32 4.45 12.32 25.95
N GLY A 33 4.73 11.84 27.15
CA GLY A 33 3.72 11.35 28.09
C GLY A 33 3.06 10.03 27.67
N GLY A 34 3.72 9.23 26.82
CA GLY A 34 3.22 7.91 26.40
C GLY A 34 2.00 7.97 25.46
N LYS A 35 1.75 9.12 24.81
CA LYS A 35 0.61 9.32 23.92
C LYS A 35 0.86 8.61 22.56
N PRO A 36 -0.03 7.72 22.09
CA PRO A 36 0.10 7.08 20.78
C PRO A 36 -0.02 8.10 19.65
N TYR A 37 0.89 8.04 18.68
CA TYR A 37 0.82 8.80 17.44
C TYR A 37 -0.16 8.15 16.45
N VAL A 38 -0.85 8.98 15.66
CA VAL A 38 -1.74 8.51 14.58
C VAL A 38 -1.37 9.22 13.29
N GLY A 39 -1.22 8.47 12.22
CA GLY A 39 -0.87 8.99 10.90
C GLY A 39 0.38 8.38 10.30
N ASP A 40 0.89 9.02 9.25
CA ASP A 40 2.13 8.61 8.59
C ASP A 40 3.35 9.16 9.35
N GLN A 41 4.29 8.30 9.73
CA GLN A 41 5.53 8.66 10.41
C GLN A 41 6.74 8.06 9.69
N LYS A 42 7.76 8.87 9.43
CA LYS A 42 9.03 8.40 8.87
C LYS A 42 9.88 7.77 9.99
N ILE A 43 10.26 6.51 9.80
CA ILE A 43 11.04 5.74 10.78
C ILE A 43 12.11 4.95 10.02
N SER A 44 13.37 5.10 10.42
CA SER A 44 14.51 4.32 9.87
C SER A 44 14.54 4.25 8.33
N GLY A 45 14.15 5.33 7.65
CA GLY A 45 14.14 5.40 6.18
C GLY A 45 12.86 4.94 5.49
N GLY A 46 11.96 4.23 6.20
CA GLY A 46 10.62 3.88 5.75
C GLY A 46 9.54 4.86 6.22
N ILE A 47 8.32 4.68 5.73
CA ILE A 47 7.16 5.41 6.24
C ILE A 47 6.17 4.38 6.77
N CYS A 48 5.91 4.42 8.08
CA CYS A 48 4.92 3.61 8.76
C CYS A 48 3.61 4.38 8.92
N TYR A 49 2.50 3.67 8.95
CA TYR A 49 1.18 4.24 9.22
C TYR A 49 0.63 3.72 10.53
N PHE A 50 0.28 4.65 11.42
CA PHE A 50 -0.33 4.35 12.70
C PHE A 50 -1.83 4.68 12.62
N GLN A 51 -2.65 3.66 12.85
CA GLN A 51 -4.07 3.69 12.57
C GLN A 51 -4.83 4.56 13.58
N PRO A 52 -5.88 5.29 13.18
CA PRO A 52 -6.83 5.85 14.12
C PRO A 52 -7.59 4.71 14.84
N ALA A 53 -8.26 5.03 15.94
CA ALA A 53 -9.20 4.11 16.55
C ALA A 53 -10.28 3.69 15.52
N ALA A 54 -10.57 2.39 15.43
CA ALA A 54 -11.59 1.88 14.52
C ALA A 54 -13.02 2.14 15.07
N SER A 55 -13.16 2.13 16.41
CA SER A 55 -14.41 2.35 17.12
C SER A 55 -14.20 3.16 18.40
N ALA A 56 -15.28 3.68 18.97
CA ALA A 56 -15.23 4.31 20.28
C ALA A 56 -14.78 3.29 21.35
N GLY A 57 -13.73 3.66 22.09
CA GLY A 57 -13.10 2.76 23.08
C GLY A 57 -11.85 2.02 22.60
N ASP A 58 -11.61 1.95 21.28
CA ASP A 58 -10.39 1.37 20.76
C ASP A 58 -9.17 2.26 21.01
N ILE A 59 -8.02 1.63 21.19
CA ILE A 59 -6.74 2.33 21.36
C ILE A 59 -6.21 2.70 19.98
N PRO A 60 -6.05 4.00 19.66
CA PRO A 60 -5.45 4.43 18.42
C PRO A 60 -3.94 4.19 18.39
N GLY A 61 -3.33 4.32 17.21
CA GLY A 61 -1.88 4.31 17.07
C GLY A 61 -1.26 2.93 16.81
N LYS A 62 -2.06 1.90 16.57
CA LYS A 62 -1.53 0.59 16.15
C LYS A 62 -0.89 0.69 14.75
N MET A 63 0.36 0.25 14.61
CA MET A 63 1.08 0.25 13.34
C MET A 63 0.43 -0.72 12.34
N ALA A 64 0.24 -0.27 11.11
CA ALA A 64 -0.20 -1.10 10.00
C ALA A 64 0.92 -2.02 9.54
N VAL A 65 0.70 -3.34 9.52
CA VAL A 65 1.65 -4.35 9.07
C VAL A 65 0.95 -5.47 8.31
N ASN A 66 1.67 -6.14 7.41
CA ASN A 66 1.23 -7.36 6.71
C ASN A 66 -0.15 -7.27 6.05
N GLY A 67 -0.50 -6.14 5.43
CA GLY A 67 -1.81 -6.06 4.81
C GLY A 67 -2.15 -4.76 4.11
N TRP A 68 -3.38 -4.73 3.61
CA TRP A 68 -3.99 -3.55 3.01
C TRP A 68 -4.67 -2.70 4.07
N PHE A 69 -4.31 -1.42 4.11
CA PHE A 69 -4.91 -0.46 5.02
C PHE A 69 -5.47 0.72 4.25
N GLY A 70 -6.72 1.06 4.52
CA GLY A 70 -7.45 2.16 3.92
C GLY A 70 -7.34 3.44 4.75
N LYS A 71 -7.07 4.56 4.08
CA LYS A 71 -7.16 5.90 4.66
C LYS A 71 -8.34 6.62 4.03
N SER A 72 -9.30 7.05 4.83
CA SER A 72 -10.42 7.87 4.36
C SER A 72 -9.94 9.24 3.93
N THR A 73 -10.38 9.69 2.76
CA THR A 73 -10.08 11.01 2.20
C THR A 73 -11.36 11.59 1.60
N ASN A 74 -11.35 12.87 1.24
CA ASN A 74 -12.45 13.53 0.53
C ASN A 74 -12.74 12.93 -0.87
N LYS A 75 -11.82 12.08 -1.39
CA LYS A 75 -11.97 11.35 -2.66
C LYS A 75 -12.30 9.87 -2.48
N GLY A 76 -12.73 9.47 -1.27
CA GLY A 76 -12.99 8.10 -0.88
C GLY A 76 -11.79 7.44 -0.21
N THR A 77 -11.89 6.14 0.06
CA THR A 77 -10.86 5.38 0.73
C THR A 77 -9.70 5.07 -0.23
N GLN A 78 -8.51 5.52 0.13
CA GLN A 78 -7.24 5.21 -0.54
C GLN A 78 -6.53 4.09 0.20
N TRP A 79 -6.06 3.07 -0.51
CA TRP A 79 -5.48 1.86 0.05
C TRP A 79 -3.97 1.80 -0.18
N ARG A 80 -3.21 1.41 0.84
CA ARG A 80 -1.78 1.06 0.78
C ARG A 80 -1.56 -0.35 1.33
N TYR A 81 -0.57 -1.06 0.80
CA TYR A 81 -0.09 -2.32 1.35
C TYR A 81 1.15 -2.09 2.19
N PHE A 82 1.14 -2.60 3.42
CA PHE A 82 2.27 -2.55 4.35
C PHE A 82 2.89 -3.94 4.50
N ASN A 83 4.21 -4.01 4.47
CA ASN A 83 4.96 -5.23 4.69
C ASN A 83 5.03 -5.59 6.19
N ALA A 84 5.81 -6.64 6.54
CA ALA A 84 5.98 -7.08 7.92
C ALA A 84 6.64 -6.01 8.82
N ASN A 85 7.47 -5.14 8.24
CA ASN A 85 8.15 -4.07 8.97
C ASN A 85 7.32 -2.79 9.08
N GLY A 86 6.09 -2.80 8.56
CA GLY A 86 5.22 -1.62 8.54
C GLY A 86 5.55 -0.61 7.45
N ASP A 87 6.40 -0.94 6.46
CA ASP A 87 6.71 -0.07 5.35
C ASP A 87 5.78 -0.29 4.17
N TYR A 88 5.48 0.76 3.41
CA TYR A 88 4.76 0.65 2.16
C TYR A 88 5.62 1.01 0.94
N GLN A 89 5.23 0.50 -0.24
CA GLN A 89 5.94 0.74 -1.49
C GLN A 89 5.75 2.19 -1.97
N LYS A 90 6.86 2.93 -2.10
CA LYS A 90 6.90 4.29 -2.67
C LYS A 90 7.98 4.36 -3.75
N LYS A 91 7.75 3.68 -4.88
CA LYS A 91 8.74 3.54 -5.98
C LYS A 91 8.31 4.24 -7.28
N GLY A 92 7.31 5.12 -7.23
CA GLY A 92 6.71 5.72 -8.42
C GLY A 92 5.53 4.90 -8.97
N ILE A 93 4.88 5.43 -10.00
CA ILE A 93 3.73 4.77 -10.64
C ILE A 93 4.22 3.50 -11.35
N GLY A 94 3.61 2.37 -11.05
CA GLY A 94 3.96 1.09 -11.66
C GLY A 94 3.19 -0.10 -11.08
N ALA A 95 3.44 -1.27 -11.67
CA ALA A 95 2.85 -2.53 -11.21
C ALA A 95 3.87 -3.30 -10.37
N TYR A 96 3.51 -3.63 -9.13
CA TYR A 96 4.41 -4.22 -8.14
C TYR A 96 3.86 -5.51 -7.56
N LYS A 97 4.73 -6.51 -7.36
CA LYS A 97 4.42 -7.70 -6.57
C LYS A 97 4.48 -7.31 -5.09
N LEU A 98 3.36 -7.41 -4.38
CA LEU A 98 3.25 -7.04 -2.97
C LEU A 98 3.09 -8.28 -2.07
N LEU A 99 2.41 -9.32 -2.57
CA LEU A 99 2.12 -10.53 -1.84
C LEU A 99 3.06 -11.64 -2.32
N SER A 100 3.74 -12.32 -1.41
CA SER A 100 4.66 -13.42 -1.73
C SER A 100 3.93 -14.65 -2.30
N ASN A 101 2.72 -14.91 -1.81
CA ASN A 101 1.87 -16.04 -2.17
C ASN A 101 0.96 -15.80 -3.38
N SER A 102 1.12 -14.69 -4.09
CA SER A 102 0.30 -14.34 -5.25
C SER A 102 1.19 -13.84 -6.40
N ASP A 103 0.86 -14.24 -7.61
CA ASP A 103 1.49 -13.73 -8.84
C ASP A 103 0.92 -12.39 -9.31
N ASN A 104 -0.06 -11.86 -8.61
CA ASN A 104 -0.65 -10.58 -8.95
C ASN A 104 0.35 -9.43 -8.81
N LEU A 105 0.35 -8.55 -9.79
CA LEU A 105 0.97 -7.25 -9.68
C LEU A 105 -0.11 -6.22 -9.36
N TYR A 106 0.13 -5.38 -8.39
CA TYR A 106 -0.78 -4.31 -8.00
C TYR A 106 -0.29 -2.99 -8.56
N LEU A 107 -1.21 -2.23 -9.18
CA LEU A 107 -0.88 -0.92 -9.76
C LEU A 107 -0.94 0.14 -8.67
N LEU A 108 0.21 0.80 -8.44
CA LEU A 108 0.34 1.83 -7.41
C LEU A 108 0.65 3.19 -8.03
N ASP A 109 0.22 4.25 -7.38
CA ASP A 109 0.61 5.63 -7.70
C ASP A 109 1.99 6.00 -7.10
N ALA A 110 2.44 7.23 -7.34
CA ALA A 110 3.72 7.72 -6.84
C ALA A 110 3.83 7.79 -5.31
N ASN A 111 2.70 7.79 -4.61
CA ASN A 111 2.60 7.81 -3.15
C ASN A 111 2.33 6.42 -2.55
N GLY A 112 2.37 5.36 -3.37
CA GLY A 112 2.11 3.98 -2.95
C GLY A 112 0.64 3.63 -2.76
N TYR A 113 -0.28 4.50 -3.18
CA TYR A 113 -1.71 4.18 -3.13
C TYR A 113 -2.14 3.30 -4.32
N LEU A 114 -3.05 2.38 -4.05
CA LEU A 114 -3.61 1.46 -5.03
C LEU A 114 -4.46 2.18 -6.07
N ILE A 115 -4.15 1.98 -7.35
CA ILE A 115 -4.92 2.49 -8.48
C ILE A 115 -5.93 1.43 -8.93
N ARG A 116 -7.24 1.74 -8.87
CA ARG A 116 -8.35 0.83 -9.17
C ARG A 116 -9.30 1.34 -10.27
N ASN A 117 -8.80 2.09 -11.23
CA ASN A 117 -9.67 2.91 -12.08
C ASN A 117 -9.82 2.44 -13.53
N ARG A 118 -9.39 1.27 -13.91
CA ARG A 118 -9.48 0.74 -15.29
C ARG A 118 -9.08 1.74 -16.40
N LYS A 119 -8.29 2.76 -16.09
CA LYS A 119 -7.75 3.73 -17.05
C LYS A 119 -6.25 3.48 -17.25
N PRO A 120 -5.74 3.67 -18.48
CA PRO A 120 -4.29 3.59 -18.70
C PRO A 120 -3.57 4.69 -17.92
N VAL A 121 -2.54 4.32 -17.18
CA VAL A 121 -1.66 5.26 -16.48
C VAL A 121 -0.21 5.07 -16.93
N LYS A 122 0.53 6.17 -17.10
CA LYS A 122 1.94 6.13 -17.46
C LYS A 122 2.78 5.90 -16.21
N GLY A 123 3.57 4.83 -16.22
CA GLY A 123 4.50 4.50 -15.15
C GLY A 123 5.75 5.36 -15.12
N ALA A 124 6.48 5.29 -14.03
CA ALA A 124 7.78 5.95 -13.87
C ALA A 124 8.83 5.43 -14.88
N ASP A 125 8.69 4.19 -15.34
CA ASP A 125 9.50 3.55 -16.38
C ASP A 125 9.05 3.89 -17.81
N ARG A 126 8.15 4.89 -17.96
CA ARG A 126 7.58 5.39 -19.23
C ARG A 126 6.62 4.44 -19.96
N TYR A 127 6.39 3.22 -19.47
CA TYR A 127 5.37 2.31 -20.01
C TYR A 127 3.98 2.64 -19.44
N TYR A 128 2.94 2.19 -20.15
CA TYR A 128 1.57 2.32 -19.68
C TYR A 128 1.11 1.03 -18.99
N TYR A 129 0.37 1.20 -17.92
CA TYR A 129 -0.26 0.16 -17.12
C TYR A 129 -1.75 0.39 -17.02
N MET A 130 -2.48 -0.65 -16.71
CA MET A 130 -3.91 -0.59 -16.43
C MET A 130 -4.26 -1.67 -15.41
N ALA A 131 -5.15 -1.37 -14.48
CA ALA A 131 -5.61 -2.31 -13.46
C ALA A 131 -7.12 -2.48 -13.51
N ASP A 132 -7.60 -3.57 -12.94
CA ASP A 132 -9.02 -3.83 -12.71
C ASP A 132 -9.57 -3.01 -11.52
N GLY A 133 -10.83 -3.28 -11.14
CA GLY A 133 -11.49 -2.63 -10.01
C GLY A 133 -10.87 -2.97 -8.64
N ASN A 134 -10.08 -4.02 -8.55
CA ASN A 134 -9.35 -4.44 -7.35
C ASN A 134 -7.90 -3.93 -7.32
N GLY A 135 -7.48 -3.20 -8.35
CA GLY A 135 -6.12 -2.68 -8.46
C GLY A 135 -5.10 -3.71 -8.98
N VAL A 136 -5.56 -4.88 -9.44
CA VAL A 136 -4.68 -5.88 -10.04
C VAL A 136 -4.38 -5.47 -11.47
N ALA A 137 -3.08 -5.30 -11.78
CA ALA A 137 -2.61 -4.92 -13.11
C ALA A 137 -2.91 -6.02 -14.13
N TYR A 138 -3.44 -5.64 -15.29
CA TYR A 138 -3.65 -6.58 -16.39
C TYR A 138 -2.32 -7.13 -16.90
N ARG A 139 -2.24 -8.45 -17.06
CA ARG A 139 -1.07 -9.18 -17.54
C ARG A 139 -1.50 -10.23 -18.57
N ASN A 140 -0.68 -10.43 -19.61
CA ASN A 140 -0.94 -11.39 -20.68
C ASN A 140 -2.38 -11.31 -21.22
N LYS A 141 -2.92 -10.08 -21.32
CA LYS A 141 -4.34 -9.87 -21.60
C LYS A 141 -4.56 -8.73 -22.58
N LEU A 142 -5.53 -8.95 -23.49
CA LEU A 142 -6.05 -7.93 -24.41
C LEU A 142 -7.23 -7.21 -23.76
N ILE A 143 -7.14 -5.90 -23.60
CA ILE A 143 -8.15 -5.06 -22.94
C ILE A 143 -8.68 -4.02 -23.92
N LYS A 144 -10.01 -3.95 -24.05
CA LYS A 144 -10.69 -2.86 -24.78
C LYS A 144 -10.81 -1.64 -23.86
N TYR A 145 -10.35 -0.49 -24.35
CA TYR A 145 -10.52 0.80 -23.71
C TYR A 145 -10.89 1.87 -24.75
N GLY A 146 -12.09 2.40 -24.63
CA GLY A 146 -12.68 3.23 -25.67
C GLY A 146 -12.79 2.47 -27.01
N LYS A 147 -12.33 3.08 -28.10
CA LYS A 147 -12.30 2.47 -29.44
C LYS A 147 -11.09 1.59 -29.71
N TYR A 148 -10.14 1.53 -28.78
CA TYR A 148 -8.87 0.80 -28.95
C TYR A 148 -8.83 -0.48 -28.14
N ARG A 149 -7.96 -1.40 -28.58
CA ARG A 149 -7.58 -2.60 -27.83
C ARG A 149 -6.10 -2.53 -27.50
N TYR A 150 -5.74 -2.83 -26.25
CA TYR A 150 -4.37 -2.79 -25.75
C TYR A 150 -3.99 -4.15 -25.17
N TYR A 151 -2.85 -4.66 -25.58
CA TYR A 151 -2.30 -5.87 -24.96
C TYR A 151 -1.34 -5.49 -23.84
N PHE A 152 -1.51 -6.12 -22.68
CA PHE A 152 -0.60 -5.99 -21.55
C PHE A 152 0.22 -7.27 -21.42
N THR A 153 1.55 -7.11 -21.39
CA THR A 153 2.53 -8.20 -21.34
C THR A 153 2.59 -8.84 -19.94
N GLY A 154 3.37 -9.91 -19.78
CA GLY A 154 3.49 -10.64 -18.51
C GLY A 154 3.98 -9.80 -17.32
N ASN A 155 4.68 -8.70 -17.57
CA ASN A 155 5.09 -7.74 -16.53
C ASN A 155 4.11 -6.56 -16.36
N GLY A 156 2.91 -6.62 -16.96
CA GLY A 156 1.86 -5.61 -16.85
C GLY A 156 2.04 -4.38 -17.74
N ARG A 157 3.09 -4.29 -18.54
CA ARG A 157 3.35 -3.15 -19.45
C ARG A 157 2.48 -3.26 -20.69
N ARG A 158 1.92 -2.14 -21.14
CA ARG A 158 1.27 -2.07 -22.45
C ARG A 158 2.29 -2.34 -23.54
N ALA A 159 1.98 -3.31 -24.42
CA ALA A 159 2.82 -3.60 -25.58
C ALA A 159 2.86 -2.41 -26.53
N THR A 160 4.04 -2.17 -27.11
CA THR A 160 4.31 -1.09 -28.07
C THR A 160 4.54 -1.60 -29.48
N TRP A 161 4.14 -2.84 -29.76
CA TRP A 161 4.33 -3.47 -31.08
C TRP A 161 3.57 -2.70 -32.15
N LYS A 162 4.22 -2.50 -33.27
CA LYS A 162 3.65 -1.89 -34.46
C LYS A 162 3.92 -2.77 -35.66
N ASN A 163 2.94 -2.92 -36.54
CA ASN A 163 3.05 -3.53 -37.86
C ASN A 163 3.69 -4.93 -37.88
N ARG A 164 3.37 -5.78 -36.90
CA ARG A 164 3.80 -7.17 -36.87
C ARG A 164 2.74 -8.10 -36.28
N TRP A 165 2.68 -9.29 -36.77
CA TRP A 165 1.87 -10.37 -36.17
C TRP A 165 2.55 -10.89 -34.92
N VAL A 166 1.80 -11.06 -33.86
CA VAL A 166 2.28 -11.60 -32.58
C VAL A 166 1.29 -12.63 -32.11
N LYS A 167 1.76 -13.83 -31.79
CA LYS A 167 0.95 -14.86 -31.10
C LYS A 167 0.72 -14.39 -29.67
N LEU A 168 -0.54 -14.18 -29.29
CA LEU A 168 -0.93 -13.79 -27.93
C LEU A 168 -1.19 -15.08 -27.15
N SER A 169 -0.34 -15.42 -26.19
CA SER A 169 -0.60 -16.48 -25.25
C SER A 169 -1.76 -16.09 -24.33
N GLY A 170 -2.79 -16.93 -24.22
CA GLY A 170 -3.95 -16.69 -23.35
C GLY A 170 -5.06 -15.82 -23.94
N ALA A 171 -5.01 -15.47 -25.23
CA ALA A 171 -6.17 -14.99 -25.94
C ALA A 171 -7.06 -16.20 -26.26
N GLY A 172 -7.93 -16.60 -25.35
CA GLY A 172 -9.06 -17.45 -25.68
C GLY A 172 -9.91 -16.80 -26.77
N ASN A 173 -10.45 -17.61 -27.66
CA ASN A 173 -11.41 -17.22 -28.72
C ASN A 173 -12.60 -16.44 -28.15
#